data_4f1966efd665455f835f213eff2c998a
#
_entry.id   4f1966efd665455f835f213eff2c998a
#
_cell.length_a   1.000
_cell.length_b   1.000
_cell.length_c   1.000
_cell.angle_alpha   90.00
_cell.angle_beta   90.00
_cell.angle_gamma   90.00
#
_symmetry.space_group_name_H-M   'P 1'
#
loop_
_entity.id
_entity.type
_entity.pdbx_description
1 polymer ?
#
loop_
_entity_poly.entity_id
_entity_poly.type
_entity_poly.pdbx_seq_one_letter_code
_entity_poly.pdbx_strand_id
1 'polypeptide(L)'
;MRHAQVRVPTAPRGLMLAVLASMVLASSAPVSHASFEELEPSVVCSTIDELQFNGTHANASISWQVGLGPRIPGSNASAEFRATITADLESLGYEVSNKTHERYGMELTNLFARWPSDSTSNGQLVLSAHYDSRNVADQDENESNQSLPVPGANDAASGVAVLLELARHIPHMNLDYDVVLFFNDAEDQQPKYTLGAEAWAENLTGDEINTTHAFVLLDMVGDADLQLHDIAPGNATLKSRVVELGTSLGLVNGTTSCNGEAGLDVLQYETTVYVLDDHVHAHNLGIPAIDLMDTSFGVPKPYTFGSYWHTMEDTPDKVSAQSLAKVGRLVELGLRTDAFVNINPSSDTTGEEDTSSVEQPEEGESEAYPNQNTGLAVMASVGLVSILGLLVVVEVRGKR
;
A
#
# COMPACT_ATOMS: atom_id res chain seq x y z
N MET A 1 -91.47 20.73 -3.34
CA MET A 1 -90.01 20.43 -3.18
C MET A 1 -89.40 20.69 -4.55
N ARG A 2 -88.59 21.79 -4.66
CA ARG A 2 -88.05 22.25 -5.97
C ARG A 2 -86.59 21.86 -6.03
N HIS A 3 -86.20 21.09 -7.06
CA HIS A 3 -84.81 20.78 -7.39
C HIS A 3 -84.15 21.97 -8.03
N ALA A 4 -83.04 22.46 -7.44
CA ALA A 4 -82.19 23.44 -8.08
C ALA A 4 -81.05 22.75 -8.83
N GLN A 5 -80.98 22.92 -10.13
CA GLN A 5 -79.85 22.48 -10.98
C GLN A 5 -78.79 23.55 -10.97
N VAL A 6 -77.56 23.20 -10.60
CA VAL A 6 -76.41 24.05 -10.76
C VAL A 6 -75.74 23.80 -12.09
N ARG A 7 -75.66 24.84 -12.93
CA ARG A 7 -74.93 24.84 -14.22
C ARG A 7 -73.43 25.10 -13.93
N VAL A 8 -72.57 24.25 -14.45
CA VAL A 8 -71.12 24.43 -14.49
C VAL A 8 -70.75 25.16 -15.81
N PRO A 9 -69.98 26.23 -15.79
CA PRO A 9 -69.54 26.91 -17.03
C PRO A 9 -68.36 26.15 -17.65
N THR A 10 -68.44 25.92 -18.94
CA THR A 10 -67.40 25.40 -19.81
C THR A 10 -66.37 26.50 -20.14
N ALA A 11 -65.10 26.31 -19.74
CA ALA A 11 -64.02 27.17 -20.20
C ALA A 11 -63.49 26.79 -21.59
N PRO A 12 -63.01 27.75 -22.41
CA PRO A 12 -62.59 27.49 -23.76
C PRO A 12 -61.29 26.74 -23.87
N ARG A 13 -61.28 25.70 -24.69
CA ARG A 13 -60.09 24.97 -25.15
C ARG A 13 -59.27 25.87 -26.05
N GLY A 14 -58.15 26.39 -25.60
CA GLY A 14 -57.28 27.17 -26.51
C GLY A 14 -56.14 27.92 -25.80
N LEU A 15 -55.50 27.36 -24.77
CA LEU A 15 -54.23 27.93 -24.28
C LEU A 15 -53.44 26.92 -23.44
N MET A 16 -53.05 25.81 -24.04
CA MET A 16 -52.21 24.82 -23.39
C MET A 16 -51.29 24.09 -24.38
N LEU A 17 -50.60 24.86 -25.20
CA LEU A 17 -49.58 24.32 -26.12
C LEU A 17 -48.41 25.29 -26.39
N ALA A 18 -47.96 26.03 -25.35
CA ALA A 18 -46.85 26.96 -25.54
C ALA A 18 -45.92 27.06 -24.31
N VAL A 19 -45.89 26.07 -23.37
CA VAL A 19 -44.98 26.08 -22.20
C VAL A 19 -44.12 24.82 -22.07
N LEU A 20 -44.07 23.96 -23.06
CA LEU A 20 -43.27 22.70 -23.00
C LEU A 20 -42.14 22.65 -24.05
N ALA A 21 -41.59 23.79 -24.45
CA ALA A 21 -40.47 23.84 -25.40
C ALA A 21 -39.28 24.68 -24.92
N SER A 22 -39.09 24.88 -23.61
CA SER A 22 -38.00 25.75 -23.10
C SER A 22 -37.17 25.13 -21.96
N MET A 23 -37.14 23.84 -21.79
CA MET A 23 -36.30 23.20 -20.79
C MET A 23 -35.69 21.89 -21.30
N VAL A 24 -34.93 21.90 -22.35
CA VAL A 24 -33.90 20.90 -22.63
C VAL A 24 -32.81 21.55 -23.49
N LEU A 25 -32.09 22.48 -22.90
CA LEU A 25 -30.74 22.81 -23.26
C LEU A 25 -29.93 22.82 -21.97
N ALA A 26 -29.91 21.68 -21.27
CA ALA A 26 -28.86 21.40 -20.32
C ALA A 26 -27.58 21.26 -21.14
N SER A 27 -26.72 22.25 -21.04
CA SER A 27 -25.38 22.23 -21.55
C SER A 27 -24.69 20.95 -21.02
N SER A 28 -24.51 19.97 -21.90
CA SER A 28 -23.47 18.97 -21.69
C SER A 28 -22.15 19.72 -21.83
N ALA A 29 -21.63 20.25 -20.71
CA ALA A 29 -20.25 20.56 -20.66
C ALA A 29 -19.52 19.24 -20.99
N PRO A 30 -18.54 19.26 -21.91
CA PRO A 30 -17.72 18.08 -22.12
C PRO A 30 -17.10 17.75 -20.75
N VAL A 31 -17.35 16.55 -20.23
CA VAL A 31 -16.52 15.98 -19.17
C VAL A 31 -15.14 15.92 -19.82
N SER A 32 -14.28 16.81 -19.41
CA SER A 32 -12.86 16.72 -19.72
C SER A 32 -12.41 15.41 -19.10
N HIS A 33 -12.36 14.34 -19.89
CA HIS A 33 -11.54 13.19 -19.54
C HIS A 33 -10.11 13.76 -19.50
N ALA A 34 -9.55 13.89 -18.29
CA ALA A 34 -8.14 14.05 -18.16
C ALA A 34 -7.54 12.86 -18.90
N SER A 35 -6.88 13.12 -20.03
CA SER A 35 -6.12 12.09 -20.74
C SER A 35 -5.00 11.72 -19.81
N PHE A 36 -4.99 10.47 -19.34
CA PHE A 36 -3.82 9.92 -18.67
C PHE A 36 -2.64 10.08 -19.61
N GLU A 37 -1.62 10.78 -19.15
CA GLU A 37 -0.37 10.87 -19.87
C GLU A 37 0.30 9.50 -19.74
N GLU A 38 0.32 8.73 -20.83
CA GLU A 38 1.08 7.48 -20.89
C GLU A 38 2.56 7.80 -20.68
N LEU A 39 3.28 6.91 -19.98
CA LEU A 39 4.72 7.07 -19.87
C LEU A 39 5.34 6.93 -21.26
N GLU A 40 6.06 7.97 -21.70
CA GLU A 40 6.75 7.93 -22.98
C GLU A 40 7.91 6.92 -22.92
N PRO A 41 7.87 5.78 -23.63
CA PRO A 41 8.87 4.73 -23.51
C PRO A 41 10.30 5.18 -23.75
N SER A 42 10.49 6.18 -24.64
CA SER A 42 11.80 6.74 -24.93
C SER A 42 12.37 7.53 -23.74
N VAL A 43 11.52 8.22 -22.97
CA VAL A 43 11.91 8.93 -21.75
C VAL A 43 12.25 7.92 -20.66
N VAL A 44 11.40 6.92 -20.45
CA VAL A 44 11.66 5.85 -19.47
C VAL A 44 13.01 5.17 -19.75
N CYS A 45 13.24 4.75 -21.01
CA CYS A 45 14.48 4.08 -21.36
C CYS A 45 15.73 4.98 -21.18
N SER A 46 15.65 6.26 -21.51
CA SER A 46 16.80 7.17 -21.29
C SER A 46 17.07 7.43 -19.81
N THR A 47 16.05 7.43 -18.97
CA THR A 47 16.17 7.65 -17.51
C THR A 47 16.83 6.47 -16.78
N ILE A 48 16.77 5.25 -17.36
CA ILE A 48 17.42 4.06 -16.76
C ILE A 48 18.93 4.24 -16.57
N ASP A 49 19.58 4.96 -17.46
CA ASP A 49 21.03 5.25 -17.37
C ASP A 49 21.37 6.25 -16.26
N GLU A 50 20.38 6.98 -15.72
CA GLU A 50 20.53 7.97 -14.65
C GLU A 50 20.33 7.38 -13.25
N LEU A 51 19.86 6.12 -13.14
CA LEU A 51 19.54 5.50 -11.86
C LEU A 51 20.78 5.29 -11.00
N GLN A 52 20.70 5.71 -9.75
CA GLN A 52 21.81 5.74 -8.79
C GLN A 52 21.64 4.71 -7.65
N PHE A 53 20.47 4.08 -7.51
CA PHE A 53 20.19 3.17 -6.40
C PHE A 53 21.22 2.06 -6.29
N ASN A 54 21.76 1.89 -5.08
CA ASN A 54 22.80 0.92 -4.76
C ASN A 54 22.29 -0.19 -3.82
N GLY A 55 21.95 -1.35 -4.35
CA GLY A 55 21.45 -2.48 -3.55
C GLY A 55 22.44 -3.01 -2.52
N THR A 56 23.77 -2.88 -2.76
CA THR A 56 24.78 -3.25 -1.77
C THR A 56 24.74 -2.32 -0.56
N HIS A 57 24.52 -1.02 -0.79
CA HIS A 57 24.37 -0.04 0.27
C HIS A 57 23.09 -0.29 1.08
N ALA A 58 21.95 -0.51 0.37
CA ALA A 58 20.71 -0.87 1.02
C ALA A 58 20.87 -2.13 1.90
N ASN A 59 21.46 -3.19 1.35
CA ASN A 59 21.67 -4.45 2.07
C ASN A 59 22.57 -4.30 3.32
N ALA A 60 23.53 -3.38 3.30
CA ALA A 60 24.39 -3.14 4.47
C ALA A 60 23.58 -2.61 5.67
N SER A 61 22.50 -1.86 5.44
CA SER A 61 21.63 -1.33 6.50
C SER A 61 20.83 -2.44 7.20
N ILE A 62 20.51 -3.53 6.52
CA ILE A 62 19.73 -4.65 7.09
C ILE A 62 20.46 -5.30 8.25
N SER A 63 21.76 -5.60 8.09
CA SER A 63 22.57 -6.18 9.15
C SER A 63 22.66 -5.26 10.38
N TRP A 64 22.71 -3.94 10.16
CA TRP A 64 22.66 -2.97 11.23
C TRP A 64 21.29 -2.97 11.93
N GLN A 65 20.19 -2.92 11.19
CA GLN A 65 18.83 -2.93 11.73
C GLN A 65 18.57 -4.17 12.60
N VAL A 66 18.91 -5.35 12.10
CA VAL A 66 18.78 -6.63 12.83
C VAL A 66 19.72 -6.68 14.02
N GLY A 67 20.92 -6.10 13.91
CA GLY A 67 21.90 -5.99 14.98
C GLY A 67 21.43 -5.18 16.21
N LEU A 68 20.46 -4.30 16.06
CA LEU A 68 19.80 -3.59 17.18
C LEU A 68 18.95 -4.54 18.05
N GLY A 69 18.59 -5.69 17.50
CA GLY A 69 17.61 -6.62 18.07
C GLY A 69 16.20 -6.37 17.52
N PRO A 70 15.20 -7.15 17.99
CA PRO A 70 13.80 -7.03 17.57
C PRO A 70 13.26 -5.62 17.84
N ARG A 71 12.77 -4.99 16.81
CA ARG A 71 12.30 -3.59 16.81
C ARG A 71 10.83 -3.50 17.23
N ILE A 72 10.50 -4.15 18.34
CA ILE A 72 9.13 -4.15 18.89
C ILE A 72 8.76 -2.74 19.34
N PRO A 73 7.51 -2.26 19.10
CA PRO A 73 7.03 -0.96 19.58
C PRO A 73 7.33 -0.72 21.06
N GLY A 74 7.88 0.46 21.38
CA GLY A 74 8.28 0.84 22.73
C GLY A 74 9.60 0.20 23.24
N SER A 75 10.25 -0.66 22.46
CA SER A 75 11.54 -1.26 22.85
C SER A 75 12.72 -0.29 22.70
N ASN A 76 13.85 -0.61 23.36
CA ASN A 76 15.11 0.12 23.17
C ASN A 76 15.61 0.02 21.73
N ALA A 77 15.47 -1.14 21.08
CA ALA A 77 15.87 -1.34 19.70
C ALA A 77 15.08 -0.43 18.74
N SER A 78 13.75 -0.34 18.94
CA SER A 78 12.89 0.58 18.21
C SER A 78 13.28 2.06 18.43
N ALA A 79 13.58 2.44 19.67
CA ALA A 79 14.02 3.81 20.01
C ALA A 79 15.38 4.15 19.38
N GLU A 80 16.36 3.24 19.44
CA GLU A 80 17.69 3.41 18.84
C GLU A 80 17.62 3.47 17.32
N PHE A 81 16.80 2.63 16.70
CA PHE A 81 16.50 2.70 15.27
C PHE A 81 16.03 4.10 14.87
N ARG A 82 14.96 4.61 15.51
CA ARG A 82 14.42 5.94 15.21
C ARG A 82 15.45 7.06 15.42
N ALA A 83 16.20 7.01 16.52
CA ALA A 83 17.21 8.02 16.79
C ALA A 83 18.29 8.07 15.71
N THR A 84 18.75 6.89 15.25
CA THR A 84 19.80 6.80 14.24
C THR A 84 19.30 7.29 12.89
N ILE A 85 18.15 6.80 12.38
CA ILE A 85 17.66 7.22 11.08
C ILE A 85 17.19 8.68 11.08
N THR A 86 16.71 9.23 12.20
CA THR A 86 16.44 10.66 12.33
C THR A 86 17.70 11.47 12.06
N ALA A 87 18.81 11.15 12.75
CA ALA A 87 20.07 11.86 12.58
C ALA A 87 20.61 11.74 11.14
N ASP A 88 20.51 10.55 10.54
CA ASP A 88 20.96 10.32 9.16
C ASP A 88 20.13 11.12 8.16
N LEU A 89 18.80 11.11 8.25
CA LEU A 89 17.89 11.81 7.35
C LEU A 89 18.01 13.35 7.52
N GLU A 90 18.11 13.85 8.76
CA GLU A 90 18.38 15.26 9.02
C GLU A 90 19.71 15.70 8.40
N SER A 91 20.76 14.83 8.45
CA SER A 91 22.06 15.11 7.83
C SER A 91 21.99 15.21 6.30
N LEU A 92 21.02 14.55 5.69
CA LEU A 92 20.73 14.65 4.24
C LEU A 92 19.85 15.87 3.90
N GLY A 93 19.31 16.57 4.90
CA GLY A 93 18.48 17.76 4.74
C GLY A 93 16.97 17.54 4.79
N TYR A 94 16.51 16.34 5.18
CA TYR A 94 15.09 16.06 5.38
C TYR A 94 14.52 16.79 6.60
N GLU A 95 13.26 17.18 6.51
CA GLU A 95 12.45 17.60 7.65
C GLU A 95 11.91 16.36 8.35
N VAL A 96 12.45 16.00 9.53
CA VAL A 96 12.07 14.79 10.24
C VAL A 96 11.11 15.09 11.40
N SER A 97 10.08 14.27 11.54
CA SER A 97 9.10 14.37 12.64
C SER A 97 8.66 12.99 13.11
N ASN A 98 8.31 12.90 14.40
CA ASN A 98 7.78 11.69 15.01
C ASN A 98 6.35 11.96 15.53
N LYS A 99 5.46 10.96 15.38
CA LYS A 99 4.11 10.97 15.96
C LYS A 99 3.91 9.71 16.78
N THR A 100 3.74 9.87 18.09
CA THR A 100 3.54 8.75 19.03
C THR A 100 2.06 8.58 19.32
N HIS A 101 1.61 7.33 19.35
CA HIS A 101 0.24 6.92 19.60
C HIS A 101 0.21 5.76 20.60
N GLU A 102 -0.88 5.67 21.36
CA GLU A 102 -1.18 4.50 22.21
C GLU A 102 -2.26 3.66 21.53
N ARG A 103 -1.98 2.38 21.29
CA ARG A 103 -2.91 1.40 20.71
C ARG A 103 -2.74 0.05 21.39
N TYR A 104 -3.81 -0.53 21.88
CA TYR A 104 -3.81 -1.87 22.52
C TYR A 104 -2.76 -2.03 23.64
N GLY A 105 -2.42 -0.94 24.35
CA GLY A 105 -1.42 -0.93 25.41
C GLY A 105 0.02 -0.90 24.89
N MET A 106 0.23 -0.65 23.58
CA MET A 106 1.54 -0.43 22.99
C MET A 106 1.72 1.06 22.69
N GLU A 107 2.90 1.59 23.02
CA GLU A 107 3.35 2.89 22.55
C GLU A 107 4.04 2.69 21.20
N LEU A 108 3.41 3.13 20.14
CA LEU A 108 3.96 3.09 18.79
C LEU A 108 4.36 4.50 18.34
N THR A 109 5.42 4.61 17.54
CA THR A 109 5.94 5.90 17.09
C THR A 109 6.25 5.89 15.61
N ASN A 110 5.37 6.48 14.81
CA ASN A 110 5.60 6.72 13.39
C ASN A 110 6.65 7.80 13.18
N LEU A 111 7.57 7.58 12.23
CA LEU A 111 8.57 8.56 11.82
C LEU A 111 8.32 8.98 10.37
N PHE A 112 8.36 10.29 10.13
CA PHE A 112 8.20 10.90 8.82
C PHE A 112 9.42 11.72 8.47
N ALA A 113 9.94 11.53 7.27
CA ALA A 113 11.01 12.36 6.72
C ALA A 113 10.53 12.96 5.40
N ARG A 114 10.30 14.27 5.38
CA ARG A 114 9.79 15.00 4.23
C ARG A 114 10.96 15.68 3.50
N TRP A 115 11.04 15.44 2.21
CA TRP A 115 11.83 16.24 1.28
C TRP A 115 10.90 17.20 0.56
N PRO A 116 10.99 18.52 0.84
CA PRO A 116 10.13 19.49 0.18
C PRO A 116 10.58 19.73 -1.27
N SER A 117 9.62 19.90 -2.16
CA SER A 117 9.90 20.36 -3.52
C SER A 117 10.34 21.84 -3.53
N ASP A 118 11.08 22.25 -4.55
CA ASP A 118 11.49 23.65 -4.73
C ASP A 118 10.34 24.58 -5.15
N SER A 119 9.21 24.02 -5.57
CA SER A 119 8.02 24.74 -6.01
C SER A 119 7.00 24.90 -4.87
N THR A 120 6.07 25.87 -5.04
CA THR A 120 4.86 25.90 -4.20
C THR A 120 4.08 24.62 -4.45
N SER A 121 4.18 23.74 -3.50
CA SER A 121 3.69 22.36 -3.42
C SER A 121 2.61 21.95 -4.43
N ASN A 122 2.98 21.05 -5.36
CA ASN A 122 2.03 20.34 -6.22
C ASN A 122 1.47 19.07 -5.53
N GLY A 123 1.52 18.98 -4.20
CA GLY A 123 1.13 17.80 -3.44
C GLY A 123 2.32 16.98 -2.96
N GLN A 124 2.04 15.75 -2.49
CA GLN A 124 3.06 14.87 -1.94
C GLN A 124 2.91 13.43 -2.44
N LEU A 125 4.02 12.72 -2.53
CA LEU A 125 4.09 11.27 -2.69
C LEU A 125 4.55 10.64 -1.38
N VAL A 126 3.86 9.61 -0.90
CA VAL A 126 4.25 8.86 0.30
C VAL A 126 4.88 7.54 -0.12
N LEU A 127 6.15 7.33 0.26
CA LEU A 127 6.83 6.04 0.19
C LEU A 127 6.88 5.47 1.61
N SER A 128 6.34 4.28 1.82
CA SER A 128 6.18 3.70 3.16
C SER A 128 6.87 2.35 3.29
N ALA A 129 7.34 2.07 4.48
CA ALA A 129 7.73 0.74 4.96
C ALA A 129 7.57 0.70 6.48
N HIS A 130 7.12 -0.40 7.04
CA HIS A 130 7.15 -0.56 8.49
C HIS A 130 8.56 -0.88 8.96
N TYR A 131 8.90 -0.48 10.19
CA TYR A 131 10.23 -0.73 10.75
C TYR A 131 10.22 -1.65 11.96
N ASP A 132 9.06 -1.90 12.54
CA ASP A 132 8.93 -2.88 13.61
C ASP A 132 9.17 -4.31 13.09
N SER A 133 9.43 -5.21 13.99
CA SER A 133 9.51 -6.64 13.70
C SER A 133 8.55 -7.40 14.59
N ARG A 134 8.05 -8.53 14.08
CA ARG A 134 7.07 -9.35 14.77
C ARG A 134 7.52 -9.75 16.17
N ASN A 135 6.63 -9.57 17.15
CA ASN A 135 6.94 -9.87 18.55
C ASN A 135 6.91 -11.35 18.91
N VAL A 136 6.45 -12.22 18.01
CA VAL A 136 6.38 -13.69 18.18
C VAL A 136 6.65 -14.40 16.87
N ALA A 137 7.48 -15.43 16.86
CA ALA A 137 7.77 -16.26 15.68
C ALA A 137 6.71 -17.35 15.50
N ASP A 138 5.45 -16.95 15.35
CA ASP A 138 4.28 -17.83 15.42
C ASP A 138 4.14 -18.81 14.24
N GLN A 139 4.95 -18.66 13.18
CA GLN A 139 5.04 -19.58 12.06
C GLN A 139 6.29 -20.49 12.11
N ASP A 140 7.12 -20.37 13.16
CA ASP A 140 8.30 -21.20 13.32
C ASP A 140 7.93 -22.67 13.57
N GLU A 141 8.59 -23.58 12.87
CA GLU A 141 8.33 -25.02 12.99
C GLU A 141 8.79 -25.57 14.34
N ASN A 142 9.74 -24.92 15.00
CA ASN A 142 10.15 -25.24 16.34
C ASN A 142 9.28 -24.50 17.36
N GLU A 143 8.40 -25.24 18.02
CA GLU A 143 7.48 -24.68 19.03
C GLU A 143 8.19 -23.87 20.13
N SER A 144 9.45 -24.18 20.45
CA SER A 144 10.22 -23.40 21.44
C SER A 144 10.59 -21.99 20.96
N ASN A 145 10.55 -21.73 19.66
CA ASN A 145 10.82 -20.43 19.07
C ASN A 145 9.55 -19.56 18.98
N GLN A 146 8.38 -20.15 18.97
CA GLN A 146 7.11 -19.45 18.69
C GLN A 146 6.77 -18.31 19.65
N SER A 147 7.39 -18.27 20.82
CA SER A 147 7.24 -17.17 21.79
C SER A 147 8.37 -16.13 21.70
N LEU A 148 9.34 -16.33 20.82
CA LEU A 148 10.47 -15.43 20.64
C LEU A 148 10.16 -14.39 19.56
N PRO A 149 10.68 -13.17 19.69
CA PRO A 149 10.52 -12.16 18.64
C PRO A 149 11.37 -12.48 17.40
N VAL A 150 10.83 -12.16 16.24
CA VAL A 150 11.46 -12.38 14.93
C VAL A 150 12.61 -11.39 14.72
N PRO A 151 13.73 -11.80 14.10
CA PRO A 151 14.84 -10.89 13.78
C PRO A 151 14.42 -9.78 12.78
N GLY A 152 13.55 -10.08 11.81
CA GLY A 152 12.94 -9.11 10.92
C GLY A 152 13.91 -8.52 9.88
N ALA A 153 14.61 -9.37 9.12
CA ALA A 153 15.55 -8.93 8.10
C ALA A 153 14.85 -8.59 6.77
N ASN A 154 13.89 -9.41 6.35
CA ASN A 154 13.04 -9.12 5.22
C ASN A 154 11.78 -8.35 5.65
N ASP A 155 11.18 -8.81 6.70
CA ASP A 155 9.96 -8.30 7.33
C ASP A 155 10.35 -7.62 8.67
N ALA A 156 10.65 -6.35 8.69
CA ALA A 156 10.48 -5.24 7.77
C ALA A 156 11.78 -4.55 7.29
N ALA A 157 12.96 -5.02 7.67
CA ALA A 157 14.18 -4.23 7.40
C ALA A 157 14.47 -4.05 5.90
N SER A 158 13.91 -4.88 5.01
CA SER A 158 14.14 -4.79 3.57
C SER A 158 13.50 -3.53 2.95
N GLY A 159 12.23 -3.26 3.23
CA GLY A 159 11.53 -2.06 2.77
C GLY A 159 12.20 -0.79 3.30
N VAL A 160 12.52 -0.76 4.60
CA VAL A 160 13.28 0.32 5.22
C VAL A 160 14.63 0.56 4.53
N ALA A 161 15.37 -0.51 4.21
CA ALA A 161 16.66 -0.40 3.54
C ALA A 161 16.54 0.25 2.15
N VAL A 162 15.47 -0.04 1.41
CA VAL A 162 15.18 0.61 0.13
C VAL A 162 14.88 2.09 0.34
N LEU A 163 14.02 2.46 1.31
CA LEU A 163 13.72 3.86 1.60
C LEU A 163 14.96 4.66 2.03
N LEU A 164 15.82 4.10 2.88
CA LEU A 164 17.05 4.78 3.34
C LEU A 164 18.05 5.00 2.20
N GLU A 165 18.14 4.08 1.26
CA GLU A 165 19.00 4.29 0.08
C GLU A 165 18.39 5.31 -0.90
N LEU A 166 17.08 5.26 -1.16
CA LEU A 166 16.38 6.27 -1.97
C LEU A 166 16.54 7.67 -1.37
N ALA A 167 16.51 7.81 -0.03
CA ALA A 167 16.69 9.08 0.66
C ALA A 167 17.98 9.80 0.29
N ARG A 168 19.02 9.10 -0.13
CA ARG A 168 20.30 9.67 -0.56
C ARG A 168 20.23 10.29 -1.95
N HIS A 169 19.26 9.88 -2.78
CA HIS A 169 19.16 10.25 -4.19
C HIS A 169 18.03 11.23 -4.45
N ILE A 170 16.92 11.17 -3.71
CA ILE A 170 15.76 12.05 -3.84
C ILE A 170 16.14 13.54 -3.86
N PRO A 171 17.09 14.02 -3.00
CA PRO A 171 17.53 15.43 -3.01
C PRO A 171 18.10 15.91 -4.35
N HIS A 172 18.48 15.00 -5.24
CA HIS A 172 19.12 15.29 -6.52
C HIS A 172 18.22 15.04 -7.73
N MET A 173 16.94 14.67 -7.51
CA MET A 173 16.01 14.36 -8.60
C MET A 173 15.25 15.58 -9.13
N ASN A 174 15.28 16.73 -8.42
CA ASN A 174 14.56 17.97 -8.77
C ASN A 174 13.06 17.74 -9.01
N LEU A 175 12.42 17.00 -8.12
CA LEU A 175 10.99 16.71 -8.19
C LEU A 175 10.18 17.97 -7.91
N ASP A 176 9.00 18.11 -8.52
CA ASP A 176 8.10 19.26 -8.35
C ASP A 176 6.97 19.00 -7.34
N TYR A 177 7.04 17.86 -6.63
CA TYR A 177 6.18 17.45 -5.52
C TYR A 177 7.04 17.04 -4.31
N ASP A 178 6.43 17.09 -3.13
CA ASP A 178 7.09 16.64 -1.91
C ASP A 178 7.18 15.12 -1.86
N VAL A 179 8.29 14.60 -1.34
CA VAL A 179 8.40 13.16 -1.02
C VAL A 179 8.40 12.98 0.48
N VAL A 180 7.50 12.17 0.98
CA VAL A 180 7.42 11.77 2.38
C VAL A 180 7.84 10.31 2.51
N LEU A 181 8.94 10.07 3.20
CA LEU A 181 9.33 8.74 3.63
C LEU A 181 8.63 8.46 4.97
N PHE A 182 7.75 7.49 4.98
CA PHE A 182 6.97 7.10 6.14
C PHE A 182 7.48 5.76 6.68
N PHE A 183 8.17 5.82 7.81
CA PHE A 183 8.58 4.64 8.56
C PHE A 183 7.53 4.42 9.65
N ASN A 184 6.62 3.50 9.42
CA ASN A 184 5.53 3.22 10.33
C ASN A 184 5.93 2.17 11.38
N ASP A 185 5.24 2.22 12.51
CA ASP A 185 5.48 1.35 13.68
C ASP A 185 4.26 0.46 13.90
N ALA A 186 4.47 -0.72 14.47
CA ALA A 186 3.40 -1.63 14.85
C ALA A 186 2.50 -2.09 13.68
N GLU A 187 3.11 -2.33 12.52
CA GLU A 187 2.43 -3.04 11.44
C GLU A 187 2.20 -4.49 11.88
N ASP A 188 3.27 -5.18 12.30
CA ASP A 188 3.30 -6.62 12.48
C ASP A 188 3.24 -7.03 13.95
N GLN A 189 2.22 -6.56 14.67
CA GLN A 189 2.05 -6.84 16.09
C GLN A 189 0.73 -7.56 16.39
N GLN A 190 0.74 -8.39 17.43
CA GLN A 190 -0.49 -8.90 18.01
C GLN A 190 -1.01 -7.90 19.07
N PRO A 191 -2.32 -7.74 19.24
CA PRO A 191 -3.42 -8.52 18.62
C PRO A 191 -3.92 -7.96 17.28
N LYS A 192 -3.34 -6.89 16.74
CA LYS A 192 -3.82 -6.23 15.52
C LYS A 192 -2.66 -5.70 14.70
N TYR A 193 -2.73 -5.90 13.40
CA TYR A 193 -1.81 -5.44 12.37
C TYR A 193 -2.04 -3.98 11.97
N THR A 194 -1.08 -3.36 11.28
CA THR A 194 -1.17 -2.06 10.57
C THR A 194 -1.52 -0.87 11.46
N LEU A 195 -1.20 -0.93 12.77
CA LEU A 195 -1.61 0.09 13.74
C LEU A 195 -0.99 1.46 13.48
N GLY A 196 0.24 1.51 12.96
CA GLY A 196 0.92 2.76 12.61
C GLY A 196 0.26 3.46 11.45
N ALA A 197 -0.05 2.73 10.38
CA ALA A 197 -0.74 3.28 9.21
C ALA A 197 -2.20 3.64 9.53
N GLU A 198 -2.90 2.85 10.36
CA GLU A 198 -4.23 3.21 10.87
C GLU A 198 -4.18 4.56 11.60
N ALA A 199 -3.22 4.73 12.54
CA ALA A 199 -3.07 5.96 13.28
C ALA A 199 -2.69 7.16 12.38
N TRP A 200 -1.89 6.95 11.34
CA TRP A 200 -1.59 7.97 10.33
C TRP A 200 -2.87 8.38 9.59
N ALA A 201 -3.61 7.44 9.05
CA ALA A 201 -4.82 7.67 8.27
C ALA A 201 -5.91 8.41 9.06
N GLU A 202 -6.13 8.05 10.33
CA GLU A 202 -7.08 8.70 11.23
C GLU A 202 -6.75 10.18 11.51
N ASN A 203 -5.50 10.58 11.33
CA ASN A 203 -5.02 11.94 11.63
C ASN A 203 -4.80 12.81 10.39
N LEU A 204 -5.07 12.30 9.19
CA LEU A 204 -5.00 13.09 7.97
C LEU A 204 -6.16 14.08 7.87
N THR A 205 -5.83 15.28 7.45
CA THR A 205 -6.82 16.29 7.05
C THR A 205 -7.35 16.02 5.65
N GLY A 206 -8.53 16.56 5.32
CA GLY A 206 -9.06 16.46 3.95
C GLY A 206 -8.14 17.05 2.89
N ASP A 207 -7.38 18.10 3.23
CA ASP A 207 -6.41 18.72 2.32
C ASP A 207 -5.21 17.78 2.08
N GLU A 208 -4.67 17.14 3.12
CA GLU A 208 -3.60 16.15 3.00
C GLU A 208 -4.04 14.95 2.15
N ILE A 209 -5.26 14.43 2.37
CA ILE A 209 -5.83 13.36 1.55
C ILE A 209 -5.89 13.77 0.07
N ASN A 210 -6.43 14.95 -0.22
CA ASN A 210 -6.64 15.43 -1.59
C ASN A 210 -5.32 15.81 -2.30
N THR A 211 -4.25 16.11 -1.56
CA THR A 211 -2.95 16.50 -2.12
C THR A 211 -1.93 15.36 -2.10
N THR A 212 -2.29 14.19 -1.58
CA THR A 212 -1.45 12.99 -1.67
C THR A 212 -1.68 12.29 -3.01
N HIS A 213 -0.66 12.29 -3.87
CA HIS A 213 -0.72 11.71 -5.21
C HIS A 213 -0.83 10.20 -5.17
N ALA A 214 -0.03 9.56 -4.33
CA ALA A 214 -0.06 8.13 -4.11
C ALA A 214 0.61 7.73 -2.79
N PHE A 215 0.29 6.53 -2.35
CA PHE A 215 0.94 5.80 -1.25
C PHE A 215 1.55 4.53 -1.83
N VAL A 216 2.88 4.43 -1.79
CA VAL A 216 3.64 3.27 -2.28
C VAL A 216 4.27 2.57 -1.10
N LEU A 217 3.78 1.39 -0.78
CA LEU A 217 4.30 0.53 0.28
C LEU A 217 5.39 -0.38 -0.26
N LEU A 218 6.38 -0.65 0.56
CA LEU A 218 7.46 -1.61 0.31
C LEU A 218 7.49 -2.58 1.49
N ASP A 219 7.01 -3.79 1.29
CA ASP A 219 7.03 -4.83 2.29
C ASP A 219 7.63 -6.13 1.75
N MET A 220 8.47 -6.80 2.56
CA MET A 220 9.17 -8.04 2.22
C MET A 220 9.85 -8.05 0.83
N VAL A 221 10.56 -6.97 0.48
CA VAL A 221 11.15 -6.77 -0.87
C VAL A 221 12.59 -7.29 -1.01
N GLY A 222 13.07 -8.07 -0.08
CA GLY A 222 14.47 -8.47 -0.01
C GLY A 222 14.76 -9.93 -0.32
N ASP A 223 13.78 -10.81 -0.52
CA ASP A 223 14.04 -12.23 -0.75
C ASP A 223 15.06 -12.45 -1.88
N ALA A 224 15.94 -13.41 -1.68
CA ALA A 224 16.93 -13.79 -2.69
C ALA A 224 16.30 -14.27 -4.01
N ASP A 225 15.11 -14.86 -3.95
CA ASP A 225 14.28 -15.29 -5.09
C ASP A 225 13.03 -14.39 -5.22
N LEU A 226 13.25 -13.10 -5.30
CA LEU A 226 12.20 -12.06 -5.30
C LEU A 226 11.12 -12.27 -6.35
N GLN A 227 9.86 -12.33 -5.90
CA GLN A 227 8.65 -12.43 -6.71
C GLN A 227 7.58 -11.45 -6.21
N LEU A 228 7.48 -10.29 -6.85
CA LEU A 228 6.47 -9.27 -6.51
C LEU A 228 5.14 -9.63 -7.14
N HIS A 229 4.11 -9.80 -6.32
CA HIS A 229 2.76 -10.16 -6.75
C HIS A 229 1.85 -8.94 -6.91
N ASP A 230 0.72 -9.11 -7.61
CA ASP A 230 -0.35 -8.12 -7.68
C ASP A 230 -1.12 -8.10 -6.35
N ILE A 231 -0.80 -7.16 -5.47
CA ILE A 231 -1.45 -7.04 -4.15
C ILE A 231 -2.78 -6.30 -4.27
N ALA A 232 -3.83 -6.85 -3.65
CA ALA A 232 -5.15 -6.26 -3.57
C ALA A 232 -5.55 -6.01 -2.09
N PRO A 233 -6.25 -4.87 -1.82
CA PRO A 233 -6.66 -3.84 -2.76
C PRO A 233 -5.48 -3.05 -3.32
N GLY A 234 -5.67 -2.33 -4.43
CA GLY A 234 -4.62 -1.48 -5.00
C GLY A 234 -5.08 -0.74 -6.25
N ASN A 235 -4.53 0.44 -6.48
CA ASN A 235 -4.91 1.28 -7.59
C ASN A 235 -4.44 0.70 -8.94
N ALA A 236 -5.36 0.47 -9.87
CA ALA A 236 -5.08 -0.18 -11.15
C ALA A 236 -4.10 0.61 -12.03
N THR A 237 -4.13 1.95 -11.98
CA THR A 237 -3.21 2.79 -12.74
C THR A 237 -1.79 2.65 -12.19
N LEU A 238 -1.60 2.69 -10.86
CA LEU A 238 -0.29 2.46 -10.24
C LEU A 238 0.27 1.08 -10.59
N LYS A 239 -0.55 0.04 -10.54
CA LYS A 239 -0.18 -1.32 -10.93
C LYS A 239 0.28 -1.40 -12.38
N SER A 240 -0.44 -0.73 -13.30
CA SER A 240 -0.05 -0.64 -14.72
C SER A 240 1.31 0.05 -14.86
N ARG A 241 1.52 1.17 -14.16
CA ARG A 241 2.81 1.90 -14.16
C ARG A 241 3.96 1.04 -13.67
N VAL A 242 3.77 0.28 -12.60
CA VAL A 242 4.78 -0.66 -12.08
C VAL A 242 5.14 -1.71 -13.12
N VAL A 243 4.16 -2.27 -13.84
CA VAL A 243 4.42 -3.24 -14.91
C VAL A 243 5.16 -2.59 -16.08
N GLU A 244 4.82 -1.37 -16.48
CA GLU A 244 5.51 -0.61 -17.55
C GLU A 244 6.98 -0.34 -17.18
N LEU A 245 7.23 0.17 -15.96
CA LEU A 245 8.57 0.42 -15.44
C LEU A 245 9.38 -0.88 -15.29
N GLY A 246 8.74 -1.92 -14.74
CA GLY A 246 9.35 -3.23 -14.57
C GLY A 246 9.71 -3.88 -15.90
N THR A 247 8.86 -3.74 -16.93
CA THR A 247 9.16 -4.19 -18.30
C THR A 247 10.41 -3.49 -18.83
N SER A 248 10.48 -2.17 -18.67
CA SER A 248 11.61 -1.35 -19.12
C SER A 248 12.92 -1.76 -18.43
N LEU A 249 12.86 -2.14 -17.15
CA LEU A 249 13.98 -2.64 -16.36
C LEU A 249 14.30 -4.13 -16.58
N GLY A 250 13.47 -4.87 -17.36
CA GLY A 250 13.65 -6.30 -17.58
C GLY A 250 13.22 -7.18 -16.39
N LEU A 251 12.19 -6.76 -15.65
CA LEU A 251 11.67 -7.50 -14.49
C LEU A 251 10.39 -8.31 -14.79
N VAL A 252 9.90 -8.29 -16.03
CA VAL A 252 8.68 -8.98 -16.46
C VAL A 252 9.02 -10.08 -17.44
N ASN A 253 8.71 -11.31 -17.10
CA ASN A 253 8.97 -12.50 -17.93
C ASN A 253 8.24 -12.40 -19.30
N GLY A 254 8.89 -12.89 -20.34
CA GLY A 254 8.32 -12.87 -21.70
C GLY A 254 8.34 -11.50 -22.39
N THR A 255 8.95 -10.50 -21.79
CA THR A 255 9.15 -9.15 -22.37
C THR A 255 10.62 -8.90 -22.73
N THR A 256 10.91 -7.74 -23.30
CA THR A 256 12.28 -7.27 -23.60
C THR A 256 12.50 -5.92 -22.95
N SER A 257 13.58 -5.78 -22.19
CA SER A 257 13.99 -4.54 -21.53
C SER A 257 14.43 -3.45 -22.50
N CYS A 258 14.60 -2.21 -22.01
CA CYS A 258 15.19 -1.13 -22.81
C CYS A 258 16.58 -1.46 -23.36
N ASN A 259 17.34 -2.30 -22.67
CA ASN A 259 18.68 -2.73 -23.11
C ASN A 259 18.64 -3.92 -24.10
N GLY A 260 17.46 -4.40 -24.49
CA GLY A 260 17.28 -5.53 -25.41
C GLY A 260 17.45 -6.91 -24.76
N GLU A 261 17.54 -6.98 -23.44
CA GLU A 261 17.66 -8.25 -22.70
C GLU A 261 16.28 -8.83 -22.41
N ALA A 262 16.20 -10.18 -22.32
CA ALA A 262 14.98 -10.87 -21.94
C ALA A 262 14.62 -10.54 -20.48
N GLY A 263 13.33 -10.32 -20.23
CA GLY A 263 12.82 -10.02 -18.89
C GLY A 263 12.93 -11.22 -17.96
N LEU A 264 13.22 -10.92 -16.69
CA LEU A 264 13.23 -11.86 -15.57
C LEU A 264 11.82 -12.06 -15.03
N ASP A 265 11.61 -13.14 -14.29
CA ASP A 265 10.33 -13.48 -13.65
C ASP A 265 10.26 -12.88 -12.23
N VAL A 266 10.24 -11.55 -12.13
CA VAL A 266 10.22 -10.83 -10.85
C VAL A 266 8.84 -10.23 -10.57
N LEU A 267 8.23 -9.56 -11.57
CA LEU A 267 6.88 -9.04 -11.44
C LEU A 267 5.88 -10.10 -11.94
N GLN A 268 5.15 -10.70 -11.00
CA GLN A 268 4.15 -11.75 -11.25
C GLN A 268 2.73 -11.22 -11.11
N TYR A 269 2.41 -10.12 -11.80
CA TYR A 269 1.12 -9.44 -11.72
C TYR A 269 -0.03 -10.20 -12.41
N GLU A 270 0.21 -11.42 -12.86
CA GLU A 270 -0.85 -12.36 -13.27
C GLU A 270 -1.51 -13.07 -12.07
N THR A 271 -0.87 -13.00 -10.90
CA THR A 271 -1.35 -13.60 -9.64
C THR A 271 -1.74 -12.47 -8.68
N THR A 272 -3.03 -12.31 -8.42
CA THR A 272 -3.53 -11.36 -7.44
C THR A 272 -3.61 -12.01 -6.07
N VAL A 273 -3.00 -11.36 -5.06
CA VAL A 273 -3.03 -11.78 -3.66
C VAL A 273 -3.71 -10.69 -2.83
N TYR A 274 -4.68 -11.06 -2.00
CA TYR A 274 -5.36 -10.13 -1.09
C TYR A 274 -4.61 -10.10 0.23
N VAL A 275 -4.08 -8.92 0.58
CA VAL A 275 -3.30 -8.71 1.80
C VAL A 275 -3.88 -7.55 2.60
N LEU A 276 -4.03 -7.76 3.91
CA LEU A 276 -4.25 -6.67 4.86
C LEU A 276 -2.88 -6.13 5.25
N ASP A 277 -2.54 -4.96 4.73
CA ASP A 277 -1.28 -4.29 4.97
C ASP A 277 -1.49 -2.76 5.03
N ASP A 278 -0.47 -1.99 5.32
CA ASP A 278 -0.50 -0.55 5.59
C ASP A 278 -1.13 0.28 4.45
N HIS A 279 -0.96 -0.14 3.19
CA HIS A 279 -1.55 0.52 2.01
C HIS A 279 -3.09 0.54 2.04
N VAL A 280 -3.72 -0.39 2.76
CA VAL A 280 -5.19 -0.48 2.85
C VAL A 280 -5.79 0.76 3.49
N HIS A 281 -5.09 1.39 4.44
CA HIS A 281 -5.58 2.60 5.09
C HIS A 281 -5.59 3.80 4.14
N ALA A 282 -4.57 3.96 3.30
CA ALA A 282 -4.53 4.98 2.25
C ALA A 282 -5.63 4.72 1.20
N HIS A 283 -5.76 3.47 0.74
CA HIS A 283 -6.79 3.04 -0.21
C HIS A 283 -8.20 3.36 0.30
N ASN A 284 -8.51 3.06 1.56
CA ASN A 284 -9.83 3.32 2.16
C ASN A 284 -10.17 4.82 2.27
N LEU A 285 -9.17 5.70 2.28
CA LEU A 285 -9.35 7.16 2.22
C LEU A 285 -9.49 7.69 0.78
N GLY A 286 -9.39 6.82 -0.23
CA GLY A 286 -9.40 7.20 -1.64
C GLY A 286 -8.07 7.74 -2.15
N ILE A 287 -6.98 7.61 -1.40
CA ILE A 287 -5.62 7.88 -1.86
C ILE A 287 -5.20 6.71 -2.76
N PRO A 288 -4.73 6.96 -4.00
CA PRO A 288 -4.17 5.92 -4.84
C PRO A 288 -3.06 5.16 -4.10
N ALA A 289 -3.22 3.86 -3.87
CA ALA A 289 -2.28 3.07 -3.10
C ALA A 289 -1.84 1.82 -3.84
N ILE A 290 -0.59 1.41 -3.63
CA ILE A 290 -0.02 0.16 -4.12
C ILE A 290 0.92 -0.40 -3.06
N ASP A 291 1.00 -1.71 -3.01
CA ASP A 291 1.95 -2.46 -2.21
C ASP A 291 2.87 -3.27 -3.13
N LEU A 292 4.16 -3.07 -2.97
CA LEU A 292 5.22 -3.84 -3.63
C LEU A 292 5.70 -4.89 -2.62
N MET A 293 5.16 -6.09 -2.74
CA MET A 293 5.37 -7.15 -1.76
C MET A 293 5.68 -8.49 -2.43
N ASP A 294 6.65 -9.21 -1.87
CA ASP A 294 6.86 -10.63 -2.13
C ASP A 294 6.07 -11.46 -1.13
N THR A 295 5.11 -12.22 -1.62
CA THR A 295 4.28 -13.08 -0.76
C THR A 295 4.79 -14.52 -0.66
N SER A 296 6.07 -14.76 -1.01
CA SER A 296 6.66 -16.10 -1.08
C SER A 296 8.06 -16.19 -0.45
N PHE A 297 8.30 -15.48 0.65
CA PHE A 297 9.59 -15.39 1.30
C PHE A 297 10.19 -16.79 1.62
N GLY A 298 11.20 -17.18 0.85
CA GLY A 298 11.80 -18.51 0.84
C GLY A 298 10.99 -19.54 0.05
N VAL A 299 10.75 -20.72 0.61
CA VAL A 299 9.97 -21.76 -0.08
C VAL A 299 8.47 -21.49 0.11
N PRO A 300 7.67 -21.46 -0.97
CA PRO A 300 6.22 -21.29 -0.86
C PRO A 300 5.59 -22.32 0.09
N LYS A 301 4.76 -21.82 1.02
CA LYS A 301 4.10 -22.66 2.03
C LYS A 301 2.61 -22.26 2.11
N PRO A 302 1.67 -23.21 2.08
CA PRO A 302 0.25 -22.90 2.13
C PRO A 302 -0.13 -22.07 3.38
N TYR A 303 -0.99 -21.08 3.20
CA TYR A 303 -1.52 -20.21 4.27
C TYR A 303 -0.48 -19.35 4.99
N THR A 304 0.68 -19.13 4.39
CA THR A 304 1.72 -18.24 4.89
C THR A 304 2.33 -17.45 3.72
N PHE A 305 3.18 -16.47 4.03
CA PHE A 305 4.00 -15.78 3.02
C PHE A 305 5.37 -16.44 2.86
N GLY A 306 5.45 -17.75 2.92
CA GLY A 306 6.65 -18.54 2.69
C GLY A 306 7.26 -19.13 3.96
N SER A 307 8.37 -19.86 3.79
CA SER A 307 8.96 -20.67 4.86
C SER A 307 9.73 -19.89 5.91
N TYR A 308 10.15 -18.64 5.62
CA TYR A 308 10.89 -17.79 6.53
C TYR A 308 10.02 -16.73 7.21
N TRP A 309 8.83 -16.45 6.65
CA TRP A 309 7.89 -15.47 7.19
C TRP A 309 7.45 -15.82 8.60
N HIS A 310 7.54 -14.86 9.54
CA HIS A 310 7.24 -15.00 10.96
C HIS A 310 7.98 -16.14 11.66
N THR A 311 9.23 -16.38 11.27
CA THR A 311 10.11 -17.38 11.88
C THR A 311 11.43 -16.77 12.34
N MET A 312 12.20 -17.53 13.16
CA MET A 312 13.55 -17.15 13.53
C MET A 312 14.55 -17.19 12.37
N GLU A 313 14.12 -17.70 11.21
CA GLU A 313 14.92 -17.76 9.97
C GLU A 313 14.86 -16.45 9.15
N ASP A 314 14.04 -15.47 9.53
CA ASP A 314 14.06 -14.14 8.90
C ASP A 314 15.32 -13.35 9.29
N THR A 315 16.42 -13.73 8.66
CA THR A 315 17.79 -13.28 8.97
C THR A 315 18.47 -12.65 7.76
N PRO A 316 19.51 -11.80 7.95
CA PRO A 316 20.15 -11.05 6.86
C PRO A 316 20.71 -11.91 5.72
N ASP A 317 21.04 -13.18 5.96
CA ASP A 317 21.52 -14.11 4.95
C ASP A 317 20.44 -14.60 3.96
N LYS A 318 19.15 -14.32 4.25
CA LYS A 318 18.02 -14.58 3.34
C LYS A 318 17.74 -13.43 2.40
N VAL A 319 18.30 -12.26 2.67
CA VAL A 319 18.07 -11.04 1.89
C VAL A 319 19.18 -10.83 0.86
N SER A 320 18.80 -10.37 -0.33
CA SER A 320 19.68 -10.17 -1.47
C SER A 320 19.84 -8.69 -1.84
N ALA A 321 21.09 -8.23 -1.92
CA ALA A 321 21.42 -6.91 -2.46
C ALA A 321 20.91 -6.72 -3.92
N GLN A 322 20.83 -7.81 -4.69
CA GLN A 322 20.31 -7.75 -6.06
C GLN A 322 18.80 -7.55 -6.09
N SER A 323 18.08 -8.18 -5.18
CA SER A 323 16.62 -7.99 -5.04
C SER A 323 16.28 -6.58 -4.60
N LEU A 324 16.96 -6.07 -3.59
CA LEU A 324 16.84 -4.67 -3.17
C LEU A 324 17.17 -3.68 -4.31
N ALA A 325 18.18 -4.00 -5.14
CA ALA A 325 18.50 -3.18 -6.31
C ALA A 325 17.39 -3.17 -7.36
N LYS A 326 16.72 -4.30 -7.60
CA LYS A 326 15.59 -4.38 -8.54
C LYS A 326 14.43 -3.48 -8.08
N VAL A 327 14.03 -3.61 -6.81
CA VAL A 327 12.93 -2.82 -6.24
C VAL A 327 13.31 -1.34 -6.13
N GLY A 328 14.47 -1.02 -5.60
CA GLY A 328 14.90 0.36 -5.43
C GLY A 328 15.05 1.10 -6.76
N ARG A 329 15.58 0.44 -7.80
CA ARG A 329 15.66 1.00 -9.17
C ARG A 329 14.27 1.16 -9.81
N LEU A 330 13.33 0.25 -9.52
CA LEU A 330 11.94 0.39 -9.96
C LEU A 330 11.29 1.63 -9.36
N VAL A 331 11.44 1.83 -8.05
CA VAL A 331 10.88 3.00 -7.36
C VAL A 331 11.60 4.28 -7.78
N GLU A 332 12.93 4.27 -7.89
CA GLU A 332 13.71 5.42 -8.38
C GLU A 332 13.30 5.84 -9.79
N LEU A 333 13.10 4.86 -10.69
CA LEU A 333 12.63 5.12 -12.04
C LEU A 333 11.23 5.75 -12.02
N GLY A 334 10.33 5.25 -11.17
CA GLY A 334 9.00 5.81 -10.98
C GLY A 334 9.02 7.26 -10.49
N LEU A 335 9.91 7.59 -9.56
CA LEU A 335 10.11 8.97 -9.09
C LEU A 335 10.60 9.90 -10.23
N ARG A 336 11.64 9.48 -10.97
CA ARG A 336 12.27 10.28 -12.04
C ARG A 336 11.39 10.46 -13.28
N THR A 337 10.37 9.63 -13.45
CA THR A 337 9.45 9.67 -14.60
C THR A 337 8.04 10.11 -14.21
N ASP A 338 7.84 10.58 -12.98
CA ASP A 338 6.55 11.00 -12.43
C ASP A 338 5.44 9.93 -12.53
N ALA A 339 5.86 8.65 -12.57
CA ALA A 339 4.94 7.53 -12.78
C ALA A 339 3.96 7.32 -11.62
N PHE A 340 4.26 7.83 -10.43
CA PHE A 340 3.45 7.68 -9.22
C PHE A 340 2.64 8.93 -8.88
N VAL A 341 2.65 9.97 -9.72
CA VAL A 341 1.87 11.19 -9.52
C VAL A 341 0.79 11.35 -10.58
N ASN A 342 -0.16 12.25 -10.34
CA ASN A 342 -1.30 12.48 -11.23
C ASN A 342 -2.14 11.22 -11.50
N ILE A 343 -2.28 10.37 -10.49
CA ILE A 343 -3.02 9.11 -10.56
C ILE A 343 -4.52 9.36 -10.32
N ASN A 344 -5.38 8.72 -11.12
CA ASN A 344 -6.82 8.81 -10.91
C ASN A 344 -7.24 7.92 -9.71
N PRO A 345 -7.81 8.49 -8.65
CA PRO A 345 -8.27 7.70 -7.50
C PRO A 345 -9.43 6.74 -7.84
N SER A 346 -10.24 7.03 -8.88
CA SER A 346 -11.41 6.23 -9.26
C SER A 346 -11.09 5.01 -10.15
N SER A 347 -9.83 4.67 -10.38
CA SER A 347 -9.43 3.52 -11.22
C SER A 347 -9.41 2.18 -10.48
N ASP A 348 -9.89 2.15 -9.22
CA ASP A 348 -10.01 0.89 -8.50
C ASP A 348 -11.07 0.00 -9.15
N THR A 349 -10.69 -1.22 -9.50
CA THR A 349 -11.63 -2.26 -9.91
C THR A 349 -12.37 -2.77 -8.67
N THR A 350 -13.39 -2.04 -8.23
CA THR A 350 -14.39 -2.59 -7.31
C THR A 350 -15.14 -3.67 -8.05
N GLY A 351 -15.03 -4.93 -7.63
CA GLY A 351 -16.05 -5.91 -7.96
C GLY A 351 -17.40 -5.32 -7.53
N GLU A 352 -18.40 -5.35 -8.43
CA GLU A 352 -19.73 -4.82 -8.19
C GLU A 352 -20.24 -5.26 -6.82
N GLU A 353 -20.34 -4.33 -5.87
CA GLU A 353 -21.11 -4.53 -4.66
C GLU A 353 -22.59 -4.42 -4.99
N ASP A 354 -23.26 -5.55 -4.91
CA ASP A 354 -24.73 -5.64 -4.83
C ASP A 354 -25.18 -5.01 -3.50
N THR A 355 -25.59 -3.73 -3.55
CA THR A 355 -26.14 -3.02 -2.40
C THR A 355 -27.57 -3.51 -2.11
N SER A 356 -27.70 -4.65 -1.46
CA SER A 356 -28.93 -5.02 -0.77
C SER A 356 -28.77 -4.72 0.73
N SER A 357 -29.55 -3.75 1.19
CA SER A 357 -29.76 -3.28 2.54
C SER A 357 -29.58 -4.35 3.63
N VAL A 358 -28.65 -4.11 4.58
CA VAL A 358 -28.59 -4.83 5.85
C VAL A 358 -28.90 -3.87 7.00
N GLU A 359 -30.04 -4.12 7.66
CA GLU A 359 -30.43 -3.52 8.93
C GLU A 359 -29.44 -3.86 10.04
N GLN A 360 -29.10 -2.88 10.87
CA GLN A 360 -28.29 -3.06 12.08
C GLN A 360 -29.06 -3.85 13.14
N PRO A 361 -28.44 -4.80 13.85
CA PRO A 361 -28.95 -5.31 15.12
C PRO A 361 -28.34 -4.56 16.32
N GLU A 362 -29.23 -4.30 17.29
CA GLU A 362 -28.96 -3.63 18.55
C GLU A 362 -28.00 -4.40 19.49
N GLU A 363 -27.35 -3.64 20.38
CA GLU A 363 -26.44 -4.10 21.45
C GLU A 363 -27.09 -5.08 22.41
N GLY A 364 -26.40 -6.15 22.74
CA GLY A 364 -26.79 -7.13 23.75
C GLY A 364 -25.61 -7.77 24.48
N GLU A 365 -25.65 -7.73 25.77
CA GLU A 365 -24.72 -7.99 26.86
C GLU A 365 -23.83 -9.24 26.78
N SER A 366 -22.69 -9.13 27.49
CA SER A 366 -21.64 -10.12 27.76
C SER A 366 -22.10 -11.45 28.36
N GLU A 367 -21.52 -12.56 27.90
CA GLU A 367 -21.29 -13.76 28.73
C GLU A 367 -20.01 -14.53 28.34
N ALA A 368 -19.47 -15.21 29.38
CA ALA A 368 -18.12 -15.75 29.48
C ALA A 368 -17.89 -17.05 28.68
N TYR A 369 -16.60 -17.28 28.34
CA TYR A 369 -16.08 -18.48 27.65
C TYR A 369 -16.19 -19.77 28.49
N PRO A 370 -16.32 -20.91 27.81
CA PRO A 370 -15.42 -22.02 28.08
C PRO A 370 -14.80 -22.65 26.82
N ASN A 371 -13.60 -23.11 27.02
CA ASN A 371 -12.68 -23.85 26.19
C ASN A 371 -13.29 -25.15 25.63
N GLN A 372 -13.09 -25.46 24.32
CA GLN A 372 -12.74 -26.82 23.84
C GLN A 372 -12.58 -26.91 22.30
N ASN A 373 -11.57 -27.69 21.90
CA ASN A 373 -11.23 -28.19 20.57
C ASN A 373 -12.40 -28.81 19.79
N THR A 374 -12.48 -28.58 18.48
CA THR A 374 -12.53 -29.56 17.38
C THR A 374 -13.16 -28.99 16.11
N GLY A 375 -12.54 -29.23 14.95
CA GLY A 375 -13.26 -29.57 13.69
C GLY A 375 -13.57 -28.46 12.70
N LEU A 376 -12.86 -28.56 11.60
CA LEU A 376 -13.10 -27.95 10.29
C LEU A 376 -14.58 -27.80 9.92
N ALA A 377 -15.00 -26.62 9.52
CA ALA A 377 -16.09 -26.42 8.57
C ALA A 377 -15.89 -25.10 7.81
N VAL A 378 -15.72 -25.21 6.50
CA VAL A 378 -15.75 -24.11 5.53
C VAL A 378 -17.20 -23.61 5.44
N MET A 379 -17.42 -22.33 5.79
CA MET A 379 -18.61 -21.61 5.37
C MET A 379 -18.26 -20.15 5.14
N ALA A 380 -18.47 -19.70 3.92
CA ALA A 380 -18.44 -18.30 3.55
C ALA A 380 -19.60 -17.56 4.22
N SER A 381 -19.31 -16.51 4.97
CA SER A 381 -20.23 -15.41 5.23
C SER A 381 -19.46 -14.20 5.75
N VAL A 382 -19.70 -13.09 5.12
CA VAL A 382 -19.22 -11.75 5.42
C VAL A 382 -19.70 -11.34 6.82
N GLY A 383 -18.75 -10.83 7.64
CA GLY A 383 -19.08 -10.13 8.87
C GLY A 383 -18.42 -10.72 10.11
N LEU A 384 -17.59 -9.93 10.74
CA LEU A 384 -16.82 -10.09 11.97
C LEU A 384 -15.38 -10.60 11.78
N VAL A 385 -14.49 -9.65 11.53
CA VAL A 385 -13.06 -9.85 11.77
C VAL A 385 -12.77 -9.37 13.18
N SER A 386 -12.74 -10.31 14.09
CA SER A 386 -12.01 -10.21 15.34
C SER A 386 -11.32 -11.54 15.53
N ILE A 387 -9.99 -11.52 15.53
CA ILE A 387 -9.11 -12.61 15.97
C ILE A 387 -9.14 -13.84 15.06
N LEU A 388 -8.27 -13.85 14.05
CA LEU A 388 -7.42 -14.97 13.62
C LEU A 388 -6.84 -14.68 12.22
N GLY A 389 -5.55 -14.72 12.13
CA GLY A 389 -4.76 -15.03 10.95
C GLY A 389 -5.17 -14.40 9.63
N LEU A 390 -4.25 -13.70 9.06
CA LEU A 390 -4.23 -13.26 7.66
C LEU A 390 -4.91 -14.29 6.73
N LEU A 391 -5.97 -13.89 6.05
CA LEU A 391 -6.62 -14.75 5.05
C LEU A 391 -5.97 -14.46 3.71
N VAL A 392 -5.05 -15.32 3.28
CA VAL A 392 -4.50 -15.28 1.93
C VAL A 392 -5.46 -15.99 0.99
N VAL A 393 -6.01 -15.29 0.03
CA VAL A 393 -6.78 -15.86 -1.08
C VAL A 393 -5.98 -15.63 -2.36
N VAL A 394 -5.50 -16.69 -2.97
CA VAL A 394 -4.82 -16.64 -4.27
C VAL A 394 -5.85 -16.95 -5.37
N GLU A 395 -6.14 -15.97 -6.22
CA GLU A 395 -6.96 -16.16 -7.41
C GLU A 395 -6.05 -16.20 -8.64
N VAL A 396 -5.94 -17.38 -9.26
CA VAL A 396 -5.21 -17.56 -10.51
C VAL A 396 -6.16 -17.32 -11.70
N ARG A 397 -5.98 -16.20 -12.40
CA ARG A 397 -6.68 -15.93 -13.67
C ARG A 397 -6.02 -16.71 -14.79
N GLY A 398 -6.49 -17.93 -15.04
CA GLY A 398 -6.09 -18.69 -16.22
C GLY A 398 -6.60 -18.01 -17.51
N LYS A 399 -5.69 -17.66 -18.43
CA LYS A 399 -6.05 -17.32 -19.81
C LYS A 399 -6.72 -18.53 -20.48
N ARG A 400 -7.91 -18.36 -20.99
CA ARG A 400 -8.49 -19.24 -22.02
C ARG A 400 -8.20 -18.65 -23.40
#